data_179c471aa95aee411307c7b95a7c5ed9
#
_entry.id   179c471aa95aee411307c7b95a7c5ed9
#
_cell.length_a   1.000
_cell.length_b   1.000
_cell.length_c   1.000
_cell.angle_alpha   90.00
_cell.angle_beta   90.00
_cell.angle_gamma   90.00
#
_symmetry.space_group_name_H-M   'P 1'
#
loop_
_entity.id
_entity.type
_entity.pdbx_description
1 polymer ?
#
loop_
_entity_poly.entity_id
_entity_poly.type
_entity_poly.pdbx_seq_one_letter_code
_entity_poly.pdbx_strand_id
1 'polypeptide(L)'
;TCLKTRPNNIDITGSETRESPADLDGVRLGVPRGYFYDNLDPDTKRLMDSALNQLKDNGATLVEADLAGIGELNGKVGFPLALYEVLRTMPTYLEDSGASVGLLDVVRGVASPDVAGALGAAIGEDMEVGTEDDAIPEPVYRDAMDKFRPQLQKLYSDYFEQHDVDAVVFPTTPLPARLIEGSVETVMLNGEAVPTFPTYIRNTDPGSNAGIPGLTVPVGVTPE
;
A
#
# COMPACT_ATOMS: atom_id res chain seq x y z
N THR A 1 -10.74 18.26 -2.56
CA THR A 1 -9.53 19.09 -2.44
C THR A 1 -9.08 19.02 -0.98
N CYS A 2 -8.44 17.94 -0.57
CA CYS A 2 -8.06 17.70 0.82
C CYS A 2 -6.54 17.80 0.99
N LEU A 3 -5.95 18.87 0.47
CA LEU A 3 -4.58 19.24 0.77
C LEU A 3 -4.61 20.71 1.20
N LYS A 4 -4.51 20.96 2.49
CA LYS A 4 -4.02 22.26 2.95
C LYS A 4 -2.61 22.39 2.38
N THR A 5 -2.49 23.14 1.29
CA THR A 5 -1.19 23.52 0.73
C THR A 5 -0.44 24.35 1.74
N ARG A 6 0.46 23.71 2.49
CA ARG A 6 1.58 24.46 3.10
C ARG A 6 2.53 24.83 1.95
N PRO A 7 3.06 26.04 1.88
CA PRO A 7 4.06 26.41 0.90
C PRO A 7 5.34 25.65 1.22
N ASN A 8 5.62 24.61 0.42
CA ASN A 8 6.79 23.75 0.62
C ASN A 8 7.82 24.05 -0.45
N ASN A 9 8.80 24.86 -0.12
CA ASN A 9 10.15 24.60 -0.61
C ASN A 9 10.83 23.69 0.43
N ILE A 10 10.65 22.39 0.31
CA ILE A 10 11.54 21.43 0.98
C ILE A 10 12.77 21.37 0.08
N ASP A 11 13.83 22.06 0.50
CA ASP A 11 15.15 21.88 -0.10
C ASP A 11 15.68 20.52 0.34
N ILE A 12 15.58 19.53 -0.54
CA ILE A 12 16.06 18.15 -0.29
C ILE A 12 17.58 18.03 -0.55
N THR A 13 18.27 19.11 -0.88
CA THR A 13 19.72 19.11 -1.14
C THR A 13 20.57 19.25 0.11
N GLY A 14 19.99 19.61 1.25
CA GLY A 14 20.64 19.70 2.54
C GLY A 14 20.41 18.46 3.38
N SER A 15 21.35 17.52 3.40
CA SER A 15 21.38 16.45 4.42
C SER A 15 21.82 17.05 5.76
N GLU A 16 21.02 17.91 6.35
CA GLU A 16 21.17 18.22 7.77
C GLU A 16 20.57 17.05 8.55
N THR A 17 21.44 16.14 8.98
CA THR A 17 21.11 15.24 10.08
C THR A 17 20.79 16.12 11.28
N ARG A 18 19.50 16.26 11.62
CA ARG A 18 19.12 16.88 12.89
C ARG A 18 19.65 15.99 14.00
N GLU A 19 20.69 16.45 14.68
CA GLU A 19 21.29 15.76 15.83
C GLU A 19 20.39 15.78 17.08
N SER A 20 19.28 16.53 17.06
CA SER A 20 18.32 16.58 18.16
C SER A 20 17.04 15.87 17.79
N PRO A 21 16.40 15.15 18.72
CA PRO A 21 15.06 14.61 18.53
C PRO A 21 14.11 15.73 18.07
N ALA A 22 13.29 15.45 17.06
CA ALA A 22 12.29 16.39 16.61
C ALA A 22 11.29 16.60 17.77
N ASP A 23 11.02 17.87 18.12
CA ASP A 23 9.91 18.22 18.96
C ASP A 23 8.62 17.99 18.18
N LEU A 24 7.78 17.08 18.67
CA LEU A 24 6.50 16.70 18.05
C LEU A 24 5.30 17.28 18.85
N ASP A 25 5.53 18.26 19.70
CA ASP A 25 4.45 18.93 20.43
C ASP A 25 3.42 19.50 19.44
N GLY A 26 2.16 19.14 19.69
CA GLY A 26 1.04 19.51 18.82
C GLY A 26 0.81 18.63 17.60
N VAL A 27 1.71 17.68 17.30
CA VAL A 27 1.50 16.68 16.23
C VAL A 27 0.54 15.59 16.73
N ARG A 28 -0.48 15.30 15.94
CA ARG A 28 -1.51 14.31 16.26
C ARG A 28 -1.43 13.17 15.23
N LEU A 29 -1.19 11.96 15.72
CA LEU A 29 -0.98 10.78 14.88
C LEU A 29 -2.11 9.76 15.10
N GLY A 30 -2.85 9.45 14.06
CA GLY A 30 -3.85 8.40 14.05
C GLY A 30 -3.21 7.01 14.03
N VAL A 31 -3.66 6.13 14.91
CA VAL A 31 -3.18 4.73 15.03
C VAL A 31 -4.36 3.79 14.82
N PRO A 32 -4.69 3.43 13.59
CA PRO A 32 -5.80 2.53 13.28
C PRO A 32 -5.39 1.08 13.55
N ARG A 33 -5.70 0.58 14.75
CA ARG A 33 -5.32 -0.78 15.16
C ARG A 33 -6.00 -1.85 14.34
N GLY A 34 -7.28 -1.70 14.06
CA GLY A 34 -7.99 -2.61 13.18
C GLY A 34 -7.44 -2.59 11.76
N TYR A 35 -7.32 -3.73 11.11
CA TYR A 35 -6.75 -3.97 9.80
C TYR A 35 -5.22 -3.82 9.74
N PHE A 36 -4.65 -2.65 10.05
CA PHE A 36 -3.21 -2.38 9.86
C PHE A 36 -2.31 -3.08 10.87
N TYR A 37 -2.80 -3.30 12.08
CA TYR A 37 -2.06 -3.98 13.15
C TYR A 37 -2.57 -5.40 13.39
N ASP A 38 -3.55 -5.86 12.61
CA ASP A 38 -4.06 -7.21 12.74
C ASP A 38 -3.01 -8.24 12.32
N ASN A 39 -2.87 -9.30 13.11
CA ASN A 39 -2.00 -10.44 12.83
C ASN A 39 -0.57 -10.05 12.42
N LEU A 40 0.05 -9.12 13.16
CA LEU A 40 1.46 -8.76 12.96
C LEU A 40 2.39 -9.86 13.46
N ASP A 41 3.50 -10.05 12.76
CA ASP A 41 4.65 -10.78 13.27
C ASP A 41 5.10 -10.16 14.61
N PRO A 42 5.49 -10.98 15.62
CA PRO A 42 5.86 -10.49 16.95
C PRO A 42 6.97 -9.42 16.94
N ASP A 43 7.97 -9.55 16.07
CA ASP A 43 9.04 -8.56 15.95
C ASP A 43 8.56 -7.27 15.31
N THR A 44 7.74 -7.35 14.25
CA THR A 44 7.09 -6.17 13.66
C THR A 44 6.25 -5.45 14.71
N LYS A 45 5.44 -6.18 15.47
CA LYS A 45 4.64 -5.60 16.54
C LYS A 45 5.49 -4.91 17.61
N ARG A 46 6.54 -5.57 18.08
CA ARG A 46 7.46 -5.03 19.10
C ARG A 46 8.14 -3.74 18.62
N LEU A 47 8.61 -3.71 17.37
CA LEU A 47 9.25 -2.54 16.78
C LEU A 47 8.26 -1.39 16.63
N MET A 48 7.05 -1.65 16.16
CA MET A 48 6.01 -0.63 16.06
C MET A 48 5.57 -0.08 17.41
N ASP A 49 5.38 -0.93 18.42
CA ASP A 49 5.06 -0.49 19.77
C ASP A 49 6.19 0.40 20.34
N SER A 50 7.45 0.05 20.08
CA SER A 50 8.60 0.89 20.46
C SER A 50 8.61 2.23 19.73
N ALA A 51 8.35 2.23 18.42
CA ALA A 51 8.29 3.46 17.62
C ALA A 51 7.16 4.39 18.09
N LEU A 52 5.97 3.85 18.35
CA LEU A 52 4.85 4.63 18.87
C LEU A 52 5.16 5.24 20.23
N ASN A 53 5.84 4.51 21.12
CA ASN A 53 6.28 5.05 22.41
C ASN A 53 7.29 6.20 22.20
N GLN A 54 8.26 6.05 21.31
CA GLN A 54 9.22 7.11 20.99
C GLN A 54 8.52 8.36 20.43
N LEU A 55 7.54 8.21 19.54
CA LEU A 55 6.77 9.35 19.02
C LEU A 55 6.04 10.07 20.17
N LYS A 56 5.43 9.33 21.07
CA LYS A 56 4.76 9.89 22.26
C LYS A 56 5.74 10.57 23.21
N ASP A 57 6.89 9.95 23.48
CA ASP A 57 7.92 10.51 24.38
C ASP A 57 8.54 11.80 23.81
N ASN A 58 8.47 12.00 22.48
CA ASN A 58 8.89 13.22 21.79
C ASN A 58 7.74 14.23 21.59
N GLY A 59 6.60 14.09 22.25
CA GLY A 59 5.53 15.08 22.29
C GLY A 59 4.31 14.79 21.40
N ALA A 60 4.36 13.76 20.53
CA ALA A 60 3.22 13.45 19.68
C ALA A 60 2.01 12.91 20.48
N THR A 61 0.83 13.33 20.09
CA THR A 61 -0.43 12.76 20.57
C THR A 61 -0.84 11.60 19.70
N LEU A 62 -0.94 10.39 20.28
CA LEU A 62 -1.45 9.21 19.57
C LEU A 62 -2.97 9.11 19.73
N VAL A 63 -3.68 9.03 18.61
CA VAL A 63 -5.14 8.93 18.55
C VAL A 63 -5.50 7.51 18.08
N GLU A 64 -5.95 6.67 19.01
CA GLU A 64 -6.37 5.30 18.74
C GLU A 64 -7.80 5.32 18.17
N ALA A 65 -7.92 5.18 16.86
CA ALA A 65 -9.19 5.14 16.15
C ALA A 65 -9.05 4.31 14.88
N ASP A 66 -10.05 3.55 14.49
CA ASP A 66 -9.98 2.63 13.36
C ASP A 66 -10.57 3.21 12.07
N LEU A 67 -9.99 2.80 10.94
CA LEU A 67 -10.53 3.00 9.59
C LEU A 67 -11.47 1.83 9.23
N ALA A 68 -12.64 1.78 9.90
CA ALA A 68 -13.57 0.68 9.74
C ALA A 68 -14.00 0.48 8.28
N GLY A 69 -13.94 -0.75 7.78
CA GLY A 69 -14.33 -1.09 6.40
C GLY A 69 -13.24 -0.84 5.34
N ILE A 70 -12.05 -0.37 5.72
CA ILE A 70 -10.98 -0.05 4.77
C ILE A 70 -10.57 -1.26 3.92
N GLY A 71 -10.45 -2.44 4.50
CA GLY A 71 -10.09 -3.67 3.78
C GLY A 71 -11.14 -4.08 2.75
N GLU A 72 -12.41 -3.95 3.09
CA GLU A 72 -13.52 -4.25 2.16
C GLU A 72 -13.53 -3.28 0.97
N LEU A 73 -13.41 -1.98 1.24
CA LEU A 73 -13.37 -0.97 0.18
C LEU A 73 -12.13 -1.14 -0.69
N ASN A 74 -10.98 -1.38 -0.08
CA ASN A 74 -9.72 -1.60 -0.80
C ASN A 74 -9.82 -2.79 -1.75
N GLY A 75 -10.41 -3.90 -1.31
CA GLY A 75 -10.61 -5.09 -2.16
C GLY A 75 -11.51 -4.83 -3.38
N LYS A 76 -12.41 -3.84 -3.31
CA LYS A 76 -13.25 -3.43 -4.44
C LYS A 76 -12.55 -2.47 -5.40
N VAL A 77 -11.39 -1.93 -5.04
CA VAL A 77 -10.64 -0.94 -5.84
C VAL A 77 -9.36 -1.53 -6.41
N GLY A 78 -8.52 -2.12 -5.59
CA GLY A 78 -7.13 -2.44 -5.91
C GLY A 78 -6.95 -3.29 -7.16
N PHE A 79 -7.29 -4.57 -7.10
CA PHE A 79 -7.13 -5.47 -8.25
C PHE A 79 -7.99 -5.08 -9.46
N PRO A 80 -9.28 -4.70 -9.33
CA PRO A 80 -10.05 -4.21 -10.47
C PRO A 80 -9.39 -3.05 -11.20
N LEU A 81 -8.84 -2.09 -10.46
CA LEU A 81 -8.11 -0.96 -11.03
C LEU A 81 -6.81 -1.40 -11.71
N ALA A 82 -5.95 -2.08 -10.96
CA ALA A 82 -4.59 -2.42 -11.40
C ALA A 82 -4.60 -3.32 -12.63
N LEU A 83 -5.39 -4.39 -12.61
CA LEU A 83 -5.44 -5.36 -13.71
C LEU A 83 -6.14 -4.82 -14.95
N TYR A 84 -7.16 -3.96 -14.79
CA TYR A 84 -7.79 -3.32 -15.93
C TYR A 84 -6.87 -2.30 -16.62
N GLU A 85 -6.19 -1.46 -15.83
CA GLU A 85 -5.36 -0.39 -16.37
C GLU A 85 -4.02 -0.87 -16.91
N VAL A 86 -3.35 -1.83 -16.25
CA VAL A 86 -2.03 -2.30 -16.70
C VAL A 86 -2.04 -2.79 -18.14
N LEU A 87 -3.08 -3.52 -18.52
CA LEU A 87 -3.20 -4.07 -19.88
C LEU A 87 -3.39 -3.00 -20.95
N ARG A 88 -3.95 -1.84 -20.57
CA ARG A 88 -4.27 -0.74 -21.47
C ARG A 88 -3.21 0.35 -21.51
N THR A 89 -2.50 0.53 -20.41
CA THR A 89 -1.49 1.60 -20.28
C THR A 89 -0.07 1.13 -20.52
N MET A 90 0.24 -0.12 -20.18
CA MET A 90 1.58 -0.69 -20.36
C MET A 90 2.09 -0.64 -21.80
N PRO A 91 1.27 -0.98 -22.84
CA PRO A 91 1.72 -0.90 -24.22
C PRO A 91 2.23 0.52 -24.59
N THR A 92 1.45 1.53 -24.29
CA THR A 92 1.83 2.94 -24.54
C THR A 92 3.08 3.34 -23.75
N TYR A 93 3.15 2.94 -22.48
CA TYR A 93 4.33 3.21 -21.65
C TYR A 93 5.61 2.58 -22.22
N LEU A 94 5.54 1.34 -22.69
CA LEU A 94 6.68 0.65 -23.32
C LEU A 94 7.11 1.34 -24.62
N GLU A 95 6.15 1.74 -25.45
CA GLU A 95 6.42 2.48 -26.70
C GLU A 95 7.07 3.85 -26.38
N ASP A 96 6.48 4.65 -25.52
CA ASP A 96 6.96 5.99 -25.14
C ASP A 96 8.35 5.95 -24.48
N SER A 97 8.65 4.87 -23.74
CA SER A 97 9.97 4.68 -23.13
C SER A 97 11.04 4.16 -24.09
N GLY A 98 10.68 3.85 -25.35
CA GLY A 98 11.58 3.28 -26.34
C GLY A 98 11.98 1.83 -26.05
N ALA A 99 11.17 1.09 -25.27
CA ALA A 99 11.43 -0.32 -24.99
C ALA A 99 11.34 -1.16 -26.28
N SER A 100 12.23 -2.15 -26.42
CA SER A 100 12.23 -3.08 -27.55
C SER A 100 11.35 -4.33 -27.32
N VAL A 101 10.52 -4.30 -26.26
CA VAL A 101 9.64 -5.40 -25.84
C VAL A 101 8.20 -4.90 -25.75
N GLY A 102 7.25 -5.78 -26.08
CA GLY A 102 5.82 -5.51 -25.92
C GLY A 102 5.23 -6.07 -24.62
N LEU A 103 3.95 -5.80 -24.37
CA LEU A 103 3.24 -6.29 -23.19
C LEU A 103 3.35 -7.80 -23.02
N LEU A 104 3.19 -8.57 -24.11
CA LEU A 104 3.26 -10.03 -24.05
C LEU A 104 4.66 -10.55 -23.69
N ASP A 105 5.70 -9.84 -24.10
CA ASP A 105 7.07 -10.20 -23.73
C ASP A 105 7.30 -9.95 -22.23
N VAL A 106 6.75 -8.85 -21.70
CA VAL A 106 6.77 -8.57 -20.27
C VAL A 106 6.05 -9.66 -19.49
N VAL A 107 4.82 -10.01 -19.88
CA VAL A 107 4.02 -11.05 -19.20
C VAL A 107 4.72 -12.40 -19.22
N ARG A 108 5.29 -12.80 -20.36
CA ARG A 108 6.06 -14.05 -20.48
C ARG A 108 7.36 -14.05 -19.69
N GLY A 109 7.95 -12.88 -19.47
CA GLY A 109 9.19 -12.70 -18.72
C GLY A 109 9.01 -12.55 -17.20
N VAL A 110 7.78 -12.51 -16.69
CA VAL A 110 7.51 -12.41 -15.25
C VAL A 110 8.00 -13.66 -14.54
N ALA A 111 8.91 -13.48 -13.58
CA ALA A 111 9.49 -14.57 -12.82
C ALA A 111 8.66 -14.96 -11.58
N SER A 112 7.86 -14.04 -11.04
CA SER A 112 7.02 -14.27 -9.86
C SER A 112 5.73 -15.01 -10.26
N PRO A 113 5.47 -16.23 -9.75
CA PRO A 113 4.31 -17.04 -10.16
C PRO A 113 2.96 -16.37 -9.89
N ASP A 114 2.84 -15.64 -8.78
CA ASP A 114 1.62 -14.94 -8.40
C ASP A 114 1.34 -13.74 -9.33
N VAL A 115 2.38 -12.97 -9.69
CA VAL A 115 2.25 -11.88 -10.69
C VAL A 115 1.97 -12.44 -12.08
N ALA A 116 2.67 -13.52 -12.48
CA ALA A 116 2.42 -14.20 -13.75
C ALA A 116 0.98 -14.72 -13.83
N GLY A 117 0.47 -15.30 -12.73
CA GLY A 117 -0.91 -15.76 -12.62
C GLY A 117 -1.93 -14.62 -12.71
N ALA A 118 -1.69 -13.52 -12.04
CA ALA A 118 -2.58 -12.35 -12.04
C ALA A 118 -2.64 -11.70 -13.46
N LEU A 119 -1.49 -11.49 -14.11
CA LEU A 119 -1.43 -10.91 -15.44
C LEU A 119 -1.96 -11.88 -16.50
N GLY A 120 -1.63 -13.17 -16.39
CA GLY A 120 -2.13 -14.19 -17.29
C GLY A 120 -3.65 -14.35 -17.21
N ALA A 121 -4.22 -14.34 -16.01
CA ALA A 121 -5.67 -14.35 -15.83
C ALA A 121 -6.34 -13.07 -16.38
N ALA A 122 -5.65 -11.92 -16.31
CA ALA A 122 -6.18 -10.66 -16.81
C ALA A 122 -6.23 -10.60 -18.35
N ILE A 123 -5.31 -11.26 -19.04
CA ILE A 123 -5.23 -11.26 -20.52
C ILE A 123 -6.12 -12.36 -21.15
N GLY A 124 -6.47 -13.39 -20.38
CA GLY A 124 -7.19 -14.56 -20.88
C GLY A 124 -6.30 -15.53 -21.69
N GLU A 125 -6.90 -16.64 -22.17
CA GLU A 125 -6.17 -17.69 -22.90
C GLU A 125 -5.70 -17.22 -24.28
N ASP A 126 -6.45 -16.35 -24.94
CA ASP A 126 -6.17 -15.85 -26.30
C ASP A 126 -5.13 -14.71 -26.32
N MET A 127 -4.69 -14.23 -25.14
CA MET A 127 -3.74 -13.14 -25.00
C MET A 127 -4.18 -11.84 -25.74
N GLU A 128 -5.46 -11.65 -25.96
CA GLU A 128 -6.04 -10.42 -26.49
C GLU A 128 -6.49 -9.51 -25.33
N VAL A 129 -6.26 -8.22 -25.48
CA VAL A 129 -6.63 -7.19 -24.49
C VAL A 129 -7.82 -6.39 -25.01
N GLY A 130 -8.80 -6.15 -24.14
CA GLY A 130 -9.97 -5.33 -24.50
C GLY A 130 -11.12 -6.15 -25.10
N THR A 131 -11.15 -7.44 -24.86
CA THR A 131 -12.28 -8.32 -25.26
C THR A 131 -13.36 -8.40 -24.17
N GLU A 132 -14.53 -8.95 -24.51
CA GLU A 132 -15.61 -9.18 -23.54
C GLU A 132 -15.22 -10.22 -22.45
N ASP A 133 -14.17 -11.01 -22.71
CA ASP A 133 -13.63 -12.04 -21.83
C ASP A 133 -12.51 -11.54 -20.91
N ASP A 134 -12.22 -10.23 -20.87
CA ASP A 134 -11.26 -9.64 -19.93
C ASP A 134 -11.62 -10.04 -18.48
N ALA A 135 -10.63 -10.47 -17.70
CA ALA A 135 -10.82 -10.87 -16.30
C ALA A 135 -11.43 -9.76 -15.43
N ILE A 136 -11.22 -8.50 -15.83
CA ILE A 136 -11.88 -7.34 -15.23
C ILE A 136 -12.76 -6.67 -16.28
N PRO A 137 -14.08 -6.96 -16.31
CA PRO A 137 -15.01 -6.30 -17.21
C PRO A 137 -15.07 -4.78 -16.93
N GLU A 138 -15.28 -3.98 -17.98
CA GLU A 138 -15.37 -2.52 -17.86
C GLU A 138 -16.36 -2.04 -16.77
N PRO A 139 -17.56 -2.63 -16.60
CA PRO A 139 -18.45 -2.22 -15.51
C PRO A 139 -17.84 -2.39 -14.11
N VAL A 140 -17.03 -3.43 -13.89
CA VAL A 140 -16.35 -3.66 -12.60
C VAL A 140 -15.28 -2.58 -12.36
N TYR A 141 -14.49 -2.26 -13.38
CA TYR A 141 -13.54 -1.15 -13.33
C TYR A 141 -14.24 0.20 -13.09
N ARG A 142 -15.35 0.47 -13.80
CA ARG A 142 -16.15 1.69 -13.59
C ARG A 142 -16.67 1.80 -12.16
N ASP A 143 -17.21 0.73 -11.61
CA ASP A 143 -17.64 0.71 -10.21
C ASP A 143 -16.46 0.96 -9.25
N ALA A 144 -15.28 0.39 -9.53
CA ALA A 144 -14.08 0.63 -8.75
C ALA A 144 -13.70 2.11 -8.74
N MET A 145 -13.66 2.74 -9.91
CA MET A 145 -13.22 4.13 -10.09
C MET A 145 -14.25 5.17 -9.65
N ASP A 146 -15.51 4.99 -10.05
CA ASP A 146 -16.54 6.03 -9.92
C ASP A 146 -17.30 5.93 -8.60
N LYS A 147 -17.25 4.76 -7.94
CA LYS A 147 -18.01 4.48 -6.72
C LYS A 147 -17.12 4.14 -5.53
N PHE A 148 -16.31 3.08 -5.63
CA PHE A 148 -15.60 2.56 -4.47
C PHE A 148 -14.34 3.36 -4.13
N ARG A 149 -13.57 3.82 -5.12
CA ARG A 149 -12.41 4.68 -4.87
C ARG A 149 -12.77 6.02 -4.21
N PRO A 150 -13.81 6.74 -4.64
CA PRO A 150 -14.29 7.92 -3.90
C PRO A 150 -14.74 7.61 -2.47
N GLN A 151 -15.33 6.44 -2.21
CA GLN A 151 -15.67 6.02 -0.84
C GLN A 151 -14.42 5.75 0.00
N LEU A 152 -13.40 5.10 -0.59
CA LEU A 152 -12.12 4.87 0.08
C LEU A 152 -11.41 6.19 0.41
N GLN A 153 -11.40 7.14 -0.53
CA GLN A 153 -10.88 8.50 -0.32
C GLN A 153 -11.65 9.25 0.78
N LYS A 154 -12.97 9.12 0.75
CA LYS A 154 -13.83 9.73 1.78
C LYS A 154 -13.58 9.12 3.16
N LEU A 155 -13.37 7.82 3.25
CA LEU A 155 -13.05 7.15 4.52
C LEU A 155 -11.78 7.76 5.16
N TYR A 156 -10.73 7.98 4.37
CA TYR A 156 -9.53 8.67 4.85
C TYR A 156 -9.81 10.13 5.24
N SER A 157 -10.51 10.87 4.38
CA SER A 157 -10.85 12.27 4.66
C SER A 157 -11.65 12.42 5.95
N ASP A 158 -12.69 11.61 6.10
CA ASP A 158 -13.51 11.60 7.33
C ASP A 158 -12.67 11.24 8.56
N TYR A 159 -11.75 10.29 8.45
CA TYR A 159 -10.87 9.91 9.54
C TYR A 159 -9.98 11.08 9.99
N PHE A 160 -9.33 11.76 9.03
CA PHE A 160 -8.50 12.94 9.33
C PHE A 160 -9.30 14.07 9.98
N GLU A 161 -10.52 14.33 9.47
CA GLU A 161 -11.38 15.41 9.98
C GLU A 161 -11.96 15.07 11.36
N GLN A 162 -12.51 13.88 11.56
CA GLN A 162 -13.19 13.48 12.79
C GLN A 162 -12.24 13.32 13.97
N HIS A 163 -11.01 12.87 13.71
CA HIS A 163 -10.04 12.62 14.76
C HIS A 163 -9.00 13.73 14.90
N ASP A 164 -9.07 14.75 14.04
CA ASP A 164 -8.14 15.89 14.02
C ASP A 164 -6.68 15.42 14.07
N VAL A 165 -6.31 14.55 13.11
CA VAL A 165 -4.97 13.97 13.01
C VAL A 165 -4.21 14.51 11.81
N ASP A 166 -2.89 14.67 11.97
CA ASP A 166 -1.99 15.18 10.91
C ASP A 166 -1.51 14.06 9.99
N ALA A 167 -1.36 12.85 10.52
CA ALA A 167 -0.94 11.67 9.78
C ALA A 167 -1.50 10.39 10.40
N VAL A 168 -1.45 9.30 9.61
CA VAL A 168 -1.78 7.94 10.05
C VAL A 168 -0.49 7.13 10.13
N VAL A 169 -0.29 6.43 11.23
CA VAL A 169 0.91 5.62 11.48
C VAL A 169 0.55 4.15 11.58
N PHE A 170 1.22 3.33 10.79
CA PHE A 170 1.05 1.87 10.79
C PHE A 170 2.32 1.17 10.27
N PRO A 171 2.51 -0.14 10.55
CA PRO A 171 3.62 -0.90 9.99
C PRO A 171 3.46 -1.03 8.48
N THR A 172 4.53 -0.77 7.71
CA THR A 172 4.51 -0.87 6.25
C THR A 172 4.09 -2.27 5.79
N THR A 173 4.60 -3.30 6.46
CA THR A 173 4.27 -4.71 6.21
C THR A 173 3.93 -5.42 7.51
N PRO A 174 3.08 -6.47 7.49
CA PRO A 174 2.76 -7.25 8.69
C PRO A 174 3.92 -8.06 9.26
N LEU A 175 4.93 -8.35 8.46
CA LEU A 175 6.07 -9.20 8.83
C LEU A 175 7.36 -8.66 8.20
N PRO A 176 8.54 -9.01 8.79
CA PRO A 176 9.84 -8.68 8.21
C PRO A 176 10.09 -9.41 6.89
N ALA A 177 11.13 -8.98 6.15
CA ALA A 177 11.59 -9.69 4.97
C ALA A 177 11.92 -11.16 5.30
N ARG A 178 11.65 -12.04 4.36
CA ARG A 178 11.96 -13.49 4.41
C ARG A 178 12.95 -13.84 3.29
N LEU A 179 13.62 -14.98 3.43
CA LEU A 179 14.43 -15.51 2.33
C LEU A 179 13.54 -15.75 1.12
N ILE A 180 14.03 -15.43 -0.07
CA ILE A 180 13.28 -15.63 -1.33
C ILE A 180 12.99 -17.12 -1.52
N GLU A 181 13.99 -17.97 -1.25
CA GLU A 181 13.81 -19.42 -1.31
C GLU A 181 12.79 -19.89 -0.26
N GLY A 182 11.73 -20.55 -0.72
CA GLY A 182 10.65 -21.06 0.12
C GLY A 182 9.57 -20.06 0.50
N SER A 183 9.66 -18.79 0.05
CA SER A 183 8.67 -17.77 0.36
C SER A 183 8.00 -17.13 -0.89
N VAL A 184 8.14 -17.76 -2.04
CA VAL A 184 7.60 -17.21 -3.29
C VAL A 184 6.07 -17.17 -3.29
N GLU A 185 5.42 -18.27 -2.89
CA GLU A 185 3.96 -18.36 -2.89
C GLU A 185 3.36 -18.10 -1.50
N THR A 186 4.00 -18.62 -0.45
CA THR A 186 3.52 -18.50 0.94
C THR A 186 4.65 -18.15 1.89
N VAL A 187 4.32 -17.44 2.96
CA VAL A 187 5.20 -17.17 4.10
C VAL A 187 4.53 -17.61 5.40
N MET A 188 5.35 -17.95 6.38
CA MET A 188 4.83 -18.24 7.73
C MET A 188 4.60 -16.94 8.49
N LEU A 189 3.37 -16.75 8.97
CA LEU A 189 2.98 -15.66 9.85
C LEU A 189 2.20 -16.24 11.05
N ASN A 190 2.76 -16.06 12.24
CA ASN A 190 2.16 -16.54 13.50
C ASN A 190 1.77 -18.03 13.49
N GLY A 191 2.56 -18.87 12.83
CA GLY A 191 2.35 -20.32 12.76
C GLY A 191 1.45 -20.78 11.62
N GLU A 192 0.94 -19.88 10.80
CA GLU A 192 0.10 -20.18 9.64
C GLU A 192 0.83 -19.83 8.32
N ALA A 193 0.64 -20.66 7.30
CA ALA A 193 1.10 -20.36 5.95
C ALA A 193 0.10 -19.41 5.29
N VAL A 194 0.54 -18.19 4.96
CA VAL A 194 -0.29 -17.16 4.32
C VAL A 194 0.28 -16.80 2.95
N PRO A 195 -0.55 -16.38 1.97
CA PRO A 195 -0.08 -15.97 0.65
C PRO A 195 0.90 -14.80 0.76
N THR A 196 2.06 -14.91 0.11
CA THR A 196 3.15 -13.92 0.23
C THR A 196 2.73 -12.54 -0.29
N PHE A 197 2.30 -12.47 -1.54
CA PHE A 197 2.03 -11.19 -2.21
C PHE A 197 0.94 -10.36 -1.49
N PRO A 198 -0.29 -10.87 -1.27
CA PRO A 198 -1.33 -10.07 -0.61
C PRO A 198 -0.99 -9.75 0.84
N THR A 199 -0.18 -10.57 1.51
CA THR A 199 0.25 -10.28 2.88
C THR A 199 1.21 -9.09 2.92
N TYR A 200 2.21 -9.04 2.06
CA TYR A 200 3.18 -7.95 2.07
C TYR A 200 2.59 -6.60 1.62
N ILE A 201 1.66 -6.58 0.68
CA ILE A 201 1.04 -5.32 0.21
C ILE A 201 -0.11 -4.85 1.09
N ARG A 202 -0.62 -5.67 2.00
CA ARG A 202 -1.85 -5.43 2.76
C ARG A 202 -1.96 -4.01 3.30
N ASN A 203 -0.92 -3.53 3.94
CA ASN A 203 -0.97 -2.25 4.66
C ASN A 203 -0.71 -1.03 3.75
N THR A 204 0.04 -1.20 2.67
CA THR A 204 0.36 -0.09 1.74
C THR A 204 -0.71 0.10 0.66
N ASP A 205 -1.42 -0.95 0.32
CA ASP A 205 -2.37 -0.99 -0.79
C ASP A 205 -3.54 0.00 -0.63
N PRO A 206 -4.22 0.12 0.51
CA PRO A 206 -5.35 1.05 0.65
C PRO A 206 -4.98 2.52 0.42
N GLY A 207 -3.83 2.95 0.95
CA GLY A 207 -3.34 4.32 0.74
C GLY A 207 -2.98 4.59 -0.71
N SER A 208 -2.33 3.62 -1.38
CA SER A 208 -1.99 3.69 -2.80
C SER A 208 -3.24 3.80 -3.67
N ASN A 209 -4.24 2.95 -3.44
CA ASN A 209 -5.49 2.93 -4.21
C ASN A 209 -6.33 4.19 -3.98
N ALA A 210 -6.29 4.77 -2.78
CA ALA A 210 -6.92 6.05 -2.49
C ALA A 210 -6.15 7.25 -3.09
N GLY A 211 -4.86 7.09 -3.40
CA GLY A 211 -3.98 8.16 -3.85
C GLY A 211 -3.55 9.08 -2.69
N ILE A 212 -3.37 8.51 -1.50
CA ILE A 212 -2.89 9.23 -0.30
C ILE A 212 -1.35 9.24 -0.32
N PRO A 213 -0.71 10.38 -0.07
CA PRO A 213 0.75 10.43 0.07
C PRO A 213 1.23 9.54 1.21
N GLY A 214 2.26 8.75 0.97
CA GLY A 214 2.85 7.86 1.96
C GLY A 214 4.35 8.03 2.09
N LEU A 215 4.87 7.81 3.30
CA LEU A 215 6.30 7.80 3.60
C LEU A 215 6.61 6.59 4.49
N THR A 216 7.64 5.84 4.12
CA THR A 216 8.18 4.77 4.96
C THR A 216 9.48 5.20 5.60
N VAL A 217 9.59 5.01 6.91
CA VAL A 217 10.79 5.29 7.69
C VAL A 217 11.24 4.02 8.43
N PRO A 218 12.54 3.76 8.58
CA PRO A 218 13.02 2.61 9.35
C PRO A 218 12.76 2.83 10.84
N VAL A 219 12.25 1.79 11.51
CA VAL A 219 11.94 1.82 12.95
C VAL A 219 12.83 0.86 13.77
N GLY A 220 13.69 0.11 13.12
CA GLY A 220 14.63 -0.82 13.74
C GLY A 220 14.95 -2.02 12.87
N VAL A 221 15.67 -2.97 13.45
CA VAL A 221 16.03 -4.26 12.85
C VAL A 221 15.50 -5.40 13.69
N THR A 222 15.09 -6.47 13.03
CA THR A 222 14.72 -7.72 13.68
C THR A 222 15.98 -8.54 14.01
N PRO A 223 15.96 -9.38 15.05
CA PRO A 223 17.01 -10.40 15.23
C PRO A 223 17.07 -11.31 13.98
N GLU A 224 18.27 -11.80 13.69
CA GLU A 224 18.49 -12.82 12.65
C GLU A 224 17.88 -14.17 13.05
#